data_32e4ea0bb0bf4bf4e3ce37c36dd7edb0
#
_entry.id   32e4ea0bb0bf4bf4e3ce37c36dd7edb0
#
_cell.length_a   1.000
_cell.length_b   1.000
_cell.length_c   1.000
_cell.angle_alpha   90.00
_cell.angle_beta   90.00
_cell.angle_gamma   90.00
#
_symmetry.space_group_name_H-M   'P 1'
#
loop_
_entity.id
_entity.type
_entity.pdbx_description
1 polymer ?
#
loop_
_entity_poly.entity_id
_entity_poly.type
_entity_poly.pdbx_seq_one_letter_code
_entity_poly.pdbx_strand_id
1 'polypeptide(L)'
;MEQLLKAGHNITRRHRMKSIFNFITGTVLTTVVYFLGGLDVALKTLLVFILLDYITGVCEAITKKKLNSIIGAKGIVKKIGYLIIVALSVQLDKITGETGAIRTLVIYFFVANEGISILENWGSMGLPLPKVIIETLEQLKSKNGGE
;
A
#
# COMPACT_ATOMS: atom_id res chain seq x y z
N MET A 1 -51.98 2.63 -4.60
CA MET A 1 -51.50 1.34 -5.16
C MET A 1 -50.24 1.53 -5.99
N GLU A 2 -50.22 2.42 -6.97
CA GLU A 2 -49.11 2.67 -7.90
C GLU A 2 -47.80 3.13 -7.20
N GLN A 3 -47.86 3.97 -6.16
CA GLN A 3 -46.72 4.42 -5.41
C GLN A 3 -46.03 3.30 -4.62
N LEU A 4 -46.77 2.34 -4.08
CA LEU A 4 -46.25 1.19 -3.38
C LEU A 4 -45.52 0.22 -4.34
N LEU A 5 -46.05 0.04 -5.55
CA LEU A 5 -45.41 -0.76 -6.60
C LEU A 5 -44.09 -0.13 -7.08
N LYS A 6 -44.06 1.19 -7.27
CA LYS A 6 -42.83 1.93 -7.62
C LYS A 6 -41.76 1.88 -6.51
N ALA A 7 -42.19 1.99 -5.25
CA ALA A 7 -41.28 1.87 -4.10
C ALA A 7 -40.69 0.46 -4.00
N GLY A 8 -41.48 -0.60 -4.16
CA GLY A 8 -41.00 -1.98 -4.17
C GLY A 8 -40.02 -2.24 -5.31
N HIS A 9 -40.29 -1.77 -6.52
CA HIS A 9 -39.41 -1.90 -7.67
C HIS A 9 -38.06 -1.18 -7.46
N ASN A 10 -38.06 0.01 -6.87
CA ASN A 10 -36.83 0.75 -6.55
C ASN A 10 -35.99 0.07 -5.49
N ILE A 11 -36.59 -0.55 -4.48
CA ILE A 11 -35.90 -1.30 -3.44
C ILE A 11 -35.20 -2.52 -4.05
N THR A 12 -35.91 -3.30 -4.86
CA THR A 12 -35.39 -4.50 -5.53
C THR A 12 -34.24 -4.15 -6.49
N ARG A 13 -34.38 -3.04 -7.23
CA ARG A 13 -33.32 -2.54 -8.12
C ARG A 13 -32.07 -2.12 -7.36
N ARG A 14 -32.21 -1.43 -6.23
CA ARG A 14 -31.09 -1.06 -5.35
C ARG A 14 -30.35 -2.28 -4.79
N HIS A 15 -31.09 -3.29 -4.33
CA HIS A 15 -30.49 -4.54 -3.84
C HIS A 15 -29.72 -5.28 -4.93
N ARG A 16 -30.28 -5.38 -6.13
CA ARG A 16 -29.61 -6.00 -7.27
C ARG A 16 -28.33 -5.26 -7.67
N MET A 17 -28.36 -3.93 -7.74
CA MET A 17 -27.16 -3.13 -8.05
C MET A 17 -26.05 -3.29 -7.00
N LYS A 18 -26.40 -3.30 -5.71
CA LYS A 18 -25.45 -3.56 -4.62
C LYS A 18 -24.83 -4.97 -4.73
N SER A 19 -25.63 -5.97 -5.03
CA SER A 19 -25.15 -7.35 -5.20
C SER A 19 -24.20 -7.47 -6.39
N ILE A 20 -24.51 -6.87 -7.53
CA ILE A 20 -23.64 -6.85 -8.71
C ILE A 20 -22.34 -6.10 -8.40
N PHE A 21 -22.42 -4.94 -7.76
CA PHE A 21 -21.26 -4.16 -7.36
C PHE A 21 -20.35 -4.96 -6.42
N ASN A 22 -20.91 -5.59 -5.38
CA ASN A 22 -20.13 -6.41 -4.44
C ASN A 22 -19.49 -7.62 -5.14
N PHE A 23 -20.19 -8.25 -6.09
CA PHE A 23 -19.66 -9.37 -6.86
C PHE A 23 -18.47 -8.93 -7.73
N ILE A 24 -18.61 -7.84 -8.48
CA ILE A 24 -17.55 -7.30 -9.32
C ILE A 24 -16.35 -6.89 -8.47
N THR A 25 -16.58 -6.15 -7.38
CA THR A 25 -15.50 -5.70 -6.47
C THR A 25 -14.80 -6.90 -5.84
N GLY A 26 -15.53 -7.90 -5.38
CA GLY A 26 -14.96 -9.13 -4.82
C GLY A 26 -14.12 -9.90 -5.83
N THR A 27 -14.61 -10.03 -7.07
CA THR A 27 -13.86 -10.71 -8.15
C THR A 27 -12.56 -9.98 -8.48
N VAL A 28 -12.62 -8.65 -8.64
CA VAL A 28 -11.43 -7.83 -8.93
C VAL A 28 -10.41 -7.95 -7.79
N LEU A 29 -10.86 -7.81 -6.54
CA LEU A 29 -9.97 -7.90 -5.37
C LEU A 29 -9.31 -9.29 -5.26
N THR A 30 -10.08 -10.36 -5.45
CA THR A 30 -9.55 -11.73 -5.43
C THR A 30 -8.53 -11.94 -6.53
N THR A 31 -8.78 -11.42 -7.73
CA THR A 31 -7.84 -11.50 -8.85
C THR A 31 -6.54 -10.77 -8.55
N VAL A 32 -6.62 -9.56 -8.00
CA VAL A 32 -5.43 -8.79 -7.57
C VAL A 32 -4.64 -9.57 -6.52
N VAL A 33 -5.29 -10.07 -5.48
CA VAL A 33 -4.64 -10.86 -4.42
C VAL A 33 -3.98 -12.12 -5.00
N TYR A 34 -4.61 -12.79 -5.96
CA TYR A 34 -4.03 -13.95 -6.65
C TYR A 34 -2.72 -13.59 -7.38
N PHE A 35 -2.70 -12.49 -8.13
CA PHE A 35 -1.49 -12.03 -8.80
C PHE A 35 -0.38 -11.60 -7.84
N LEU A 36 -0.72 -11.12 -6.65
CA LEU A 36 0.23 -10.79 -5.58
C LEU A 36 0.74 -12.01 -4.79
N GLY A 37 0.29 -13.22 -5.15
CA GLY A 37 0.73 -14.47 -4.51
C GLY A 37 0.03 -14.79 -3.19
N GLY A 38 -1.15 -14.21 -2.97
CA GLY A 38 -1.96 -14.42 -1.77
C GLY A 38 -1.79 -13.32 -0.71
N LEU A 39 -2.77 -13.23 0.19
CA LEU A 39 -2.80 -12.24 1.27
C LEU A 39 -2.20 -12.82 2.56
N ASP A 40 -0.90 -13.10 2.54
CA ASP A 40 -0.13 -13.60 3.67
C ASP A 40 0.32 -12.47 4.64
N VAL A 41 1.05 -12.84 5.69
CA VAL A 41 1.55 -11.90 6.69
C VAL A 41 2.49 -10.87 6.07
N ALA A 42 3.37 -11.29 5.16
CA ALA A 42 4.35 -10.40 4.52
C ALA A 42 3.65 -9.31 3.69
N LEU A 43 2.70 -9.70 2.82
CA LEU A 43 1.94 -8.74 2.01
C LEU A 43 1.07 -7.82 2.88
N LYS A 44 0.41 -8.35 3.92
CA LYS A 44 -0.35 -7.53 4.88
C LYS A 44 0.53 -6.50 5.56
N THR A 45 1.73 -6.88 5.99
CA THR A 45 2.70 -5.97 6.59
C THR A 45 3.07 -4.85 5.62
N LEU A 46 3.38 -5.19 4.36
CA LEU A 46 3.66 -4.18 3.33
C LEU A 46 2.50 -3.20 3.15
N LEU A 47 1.26 -3.69 3.05
CA LEU A 47 0.08 -2.83 2.90
C LEU A 47 -0.12 -1.90 4.10
N VAL A 48 0.11 -2.39 5.32
CA VAL A 48 0.05 -1.57 6.55
C VAL A 48 1.14 -0.50 6.53
N PHE A 49 2.38 -0.85 6.16
CA PHE A 49 3.48 0.11 6.08
C PHE A 49 3.24 1.18 5.01
N ILE A 50 2.73 0.80 3.85
CA ILE A 50 2.29 1.73 2.80
C ILE A 50 1.26 2.73 3.34
N LEU A 51 0.26 2.25 4.10
CA LEU A 51 -0.76 3.10 4.69
C LEU A 51 -0.18 4.04 5.76
N LEU A 52 0.67 3.53 6.65
CA LEU A 52 1.31 4.32 7.70
C LEU A 52 2.25 5.39 7.13
N ASP A 53 3.03 5.06 6.09
CA ASP A 53 3.87 6.05 5.41
C ASP A 53 3.03 7.17 4.78
N TYR A 54 1.92 6.83 4.12
CA TYR A 54 1.03 7.83 3.56
C TYR A 54 0.45 8.74 4.65
N ILE A 55 -0.01 8.17 5.77
CA ILE A 55 -0.56 8.94 6.89
C ILE A 55 0.52 9.86 7.50
N THR A 56 1.70 9.32 7.79
CA THR A 56 2.80 10.11 8.38
C THR A 56 3.30 11.20 7.44
N GLY A 57 3.36 10.93 6.14
CA GLY A 57 3.71 11.93 5.12
C GLY A 57 2.69 13.06 5.02
N VAL A 58 1.38 12.76 5.11
CA VAL A 58 0.33 13.79 5.18
C VAL A 58 0.46 14.61 6.46
N CYS A 59 0.69 13.97 7.62
CA CYS A 59 0.92 14.68 8.89
C CYS A 59 2.14 15.61 8.82
N GLU A 60 3.25 15.14 8.23
CA GLU A 60 4.44 15.97 7.99
C GLU A 60 4.12 17.17 7.11
N ALA A 61 3.43 16.97 5.99
CA ALA A 61 3.07 18.04 5.06
C ALA A 61 2.16 19.10 5.70
N ILE A 62 1.23 18.68 6.58
CA ILE A 62 0.39 19.60 7.37
C ILE A 62 1.26 20.40 8.34
N THR A 63 2.11 19.73 9.11
CA THR A 63 2.98 20.35 10.12
C THR A 63 3.90 21.42 9.49
N LYS A 64 4.44 21.10 8.30
CA LYS A 64 5.32 22.02 7.54
C LYS A 64 4.58 23.01 6.66
N LYS A 65 3.24 23.01 6.66
CA LYS A 65 2.41 23.88 5.79
C LYS A 65 2.76 23.75 4.30
N LYS A 66 3.15 22.56 3.85
CA LYS A 66 3.58 22.23 2.48
C LYS A 66 2.68 21.21 1.79
N LEU A 67 1.40 21.21 2.14
CA LEU A 67 0.42 20.32 1.48
C LEU A 67 0.38 20.61 -0.03
N ASN A 68 0.69 19.57 -0.81
CA ASN A 68 0.66 19.65 -2.27
C ASN A 68 0.07 18.33 -2.83
N SER A 69 -1.05 18.45 -3.53
CA SER A 69 -1.77 17.31 -4.12
C SER A 69 -0.94 16.55 -5.16
N ILE A 70 -0.05 17.23 -5.89
CA ILE A 70 0.83 16.60 -6.89
C ILE A 70 1.86 15.69 -6.20
N ILE A 71 2.41 16.13 -5.06
CA ILE A 71 3.36 15.32 -4.29
C ILE A 71 2.66 14.09 -3.72
N GLY A 72 1.44 14.26 -3.18
CA GLY A 72 0.62 13.13 -2.71
C GLY A 72 0.30 12.13 -3.81
N ALA A 73 -0.07 12.61 -5.00
CA ALA A 73 -0.35 11.74 -6.15
C ALA A 73 0.89 10.94 -6.60
N LYS A 74 2.08 11.55 -6.64
CA LYS A 74 3.35 10.85 -6.95
C LYS A 74 3.63 9.74 -5.93
N GLY A 75 3.37 10.00 -4.64
CA GLY A 75 3.50 8.99 -3.58
C GLY A 75 2.60 7.76 -3.84
N ILE A 76 1.35 7.98 -4.22
CA ILE A 76 0.40 6.90 -4.55
C ILE A 76 0.88 6.09 -5.77
N VAL A 77 1.30 6.76 -6.84
CA VAL A 77 1.83 6.10 -8.06
C VAL A 77 3.03 5.22 -7.73
N LYS A 78 3.97 5.69 -6.89
CA LYS A 78 5.11 4.90 -6.43
C LYS A 78 4.64 3.62 -5.70
N LYS A 79 3.64 3.70 -4.86
CA LYS A 79 3.11 2.55 -4.09
C LYS A 79 2.37 1.54 -4.97
N ILE A 80 1.67 2.02 -6.01
CA ILE A 80 1.13 1.14 -7.07
C ILE A 80 2.27 0.40 -7.77
N GLY A 81 3.38 1.09 -8.07
CA GLY A 81 4.59 0.48 -8.63
C GLY A 81 5.14 -0.66 -7.77
N TYR A 82 5.12 -0.54 -6.44
CA TYR A 82 5.52 -1.63 -5.55
C TYR A 82 4.68 -2.90 -5.73
N LEU A 83 3.35 -2.75 -5.80
CA LEU A 83 2.46 -3.88 -6.02
C LEU A 83 2.68 -4.55 -7.38
N ILE A 84 3.00 -3.75 -8.41
CA ILE A 84 3.36 -4.28 -9.74
C ILE A 84 4.65 -5.11 -9.65
N ILE A 85 5.68 -4.64 -8.95
CA ILE A 85 6.94 -5.38 -8.78
C ILE A 85 6.73 -6.65 -7.94
N VAL A 86 5.87 -6.60 -6.90
CA VAL A 86 5.49 -7.81 -6.15
C VAL A 86 4.78 -8.81 -7.06
N ALA A 87 3.85 -8.38 -7.92
CA ALA A 87 3.19 -9.27 -8.87
C ALA A 87 4.17 -9.87 -9.88
N LEU A 88 5.14 -9.08 -10.36
CA LEU A 88 6.22 -9.57 -11.24
C LEU A 88 7.07 -10.62 -10.53
N SER A 89 7.45 -10.40 -9.26
CA SER A 89 8.26 -11.35 -8.50
C SER A 89 7.55 -12.71 -8.29
N VAL A 90 6.22 -12.70 -8.13
CA VAL A 90 5.41 -13.94 -8.11
C VAL A 90 5.54 -14.73 -9.43
N GLN A 91 5.56 -14.04 -10.59
CA GLN A 91 5.73 -14.72 -11.86
C GLN A 91 7.16 -15.23 -12.03
N LEU A 92 8.16 -14.50 -11.54
CA LEU A 92 9.56 -14.95 -11.54
C LEU A 92 9.74 -16.20 -10.68
N ASP A 93 9.18 -16.25 -9.47
CA ASP A 93 9.19 -17.46 -8.63
C ASP A 93 8.61 -18.66 -9.38
N LYS A 94 7.50 -18.49 -10.11
CA LYS A 94 6.88 -19.57 -10.90
C LYS A 94 7.77 -20.06 -12.04
N ILE A 95 8.50 -19.18 -12.70
CA ILE A 95 9.38 -19.51 -13.84
C ILE A 95 10.66 -20.20 -13.34
N THR A 96 11.22 -19.74 -12.23
CA THR A 96 12.46 -20.28 -11.66
C THR A 96 12.25 -21.55 -10.82
N GLY A 97 10.99 -21.92 -10.55
CA GLY A 97 10.64 -23.04 -9.66
C GLY A 97 10.86 -22.75 -8.18
N GLU A 98 11.07 -21.48 -7.82
CA GLU A 98 11.23 -21.04 -6.43
C GLU A 98 9.90 -21.01 -5.69
N THR A 99 9.93 -21.30 -4.39
CA THR A 99 8.74 -21.36 -3.54
C THR A 99 8.38 -20.01 -2.89
N GLY A 100 8.50 -18.91 -3.64
CA GLY A 100 8.16 -17.58 -3.16
C GLY A 100 9.36 -16.81 -2.57
N ALA A 101 10.58 -17.22 -2.81
CA ALA A 101 11.80 -16.58 -2.29
C ALA A 101 11.99 -15.17 -2.86
N ILE A 102 11.84 -15.00 -4.19
CA ILE A 102 11.99 -13.71 -4.87
C ILE A 102 10.90 -12.74 -4.39
N ARG A 103 9.64 -13.21 -4.32
CA ARG A 103 8.52 -12.42 -3.81
C ARG A 103 8.75 -11.94 -2.38
N THR A 104 9.20 -12.84 -1.51
CA THR A 104 9.46 -12.54 -0.10
C THR A 104 10.57 -11.48 0.04
N LEU A 105 11.66 -11.62 -0.70
CA LEU A 105 12.75 -10.66 -0.74
C LEU A 105 12.25 -9.27 -1.19
N VAL A 106 11.48 -9.21 -2.26
CA VAL A 106 10.90 -7.97 -2.80
C VAL A 106 9.97 -7.30 -1.79
N ILE A 107 9.10 -8.06 -1.13
CA ILE A 107 8.21 -7.52 -0.10
C ILE A 107 9.01 -6.96 1.07
N TYR A 108 10.02 -7.67 1.57
CA TYR A 108 10.84 -7.21 2.69
C TYR A 108 11.66 -5.96 2.33
N PHE A 109 12.15 -5.88 1.10
CA PHE A 109 12.80 -4.67 0.60
C PHE A 109 11.86 -3.45 0.67
N PHE A 110 10.61 -3.59 0.19
CA PHE A 110 9.64 -2.49 0.26
C PHE A 110 9.17 -2.18 1.68
N VAL A 111 9.00 -3.19 2.55
CA VAL A 111 8.70 -2.98 3.98
C VAL A 111 9.79 -2.17 4.65
N ALA A 112 11.06 -2.50 4.41
CA ALA A 112 12.19 -1.74 4.95
C ALA A 112 12.19 -0.29 4.44
N ASN A 113 11.97 -0.10 3.13
CA ASN A 113 11.93 1.22 2.51
C ASN A 113 10.79 2.10 3.06
N GLU A 114 9.58 1.53 3.20
CA GLU A 114 8.44 2.23 3.81
C GLU A 114 8.69 2.52 5.30
N GLY A 115 9.30 1.57 6.03
CA GLY A 115 9.68 1.78 7.43
C GLY A 115 10.63 2.95 7.62
N ILE A 116 11.66 3.06 6.77
CA ILE A 116 12.57 4.21 6.76
C ILE A 116 11.81 5.50 6.49
N SER A 117 10.94 5.51 5.48
CA SER A 117 10.13 6.69 5.13
C SER A 117 9.23 7.15 6.28
N ILE A 118 8.57 6.22 6.98
CA ILE A 118 7.77 6.50 8.18
C ILE A 118 8.61 7.20 9.26
N LEU A 119 9.81 6.68 9.52
CA LEU A 119 10.72 7.25 10.52
C LEU A 119 11.26 8.62 10.11
N GLU A 120 11.54 8.82 8.82
CA GLU A 120 11.93 10.11 8.26
C GLU A 120 10.81 11.16 8.41
N ASN A 121 9.57 10.79 8.08
CA ASN A 121 8.41 11.65 8.27
C ASN A 121 8.24 12.03 9.74
N TRP A 122 8.37 11.03 10.65
CA TRP A 122 8.26 11.22 12.10
C TRP A 122 9.33 12.19 12.64
N GLY A 123 10.60 11.97 12.29
CA GLY A 123 11.71 12.85 12.67
C GLY A 123 11.57 14.26 12.09
N SER A 124 11.07 14.35 10.86
CA SER A 124 10.81 15.62 10.17
C SER A 124 9.74 16.49 10.84
N MET A 125 8.81 15.88 11.58
CA MET A 125 7.83 16.59 12.41
C MET A 125 8.40 17.10 13.74
N GLY A 126 9.68 16.82 14.02
CA GLY A 126 10.34 17.19 15.28
C GLY A 126 9.99 16.26 16.45
N LEU A 127 9.42 15.11 16.18
CA LEU A 127 9.07 14.12 17.20
C LEU A 127 10.31 13.30 17.60
N PRO A 128 10.48 12.94 18.88
CA PRO A 128 11.66 12.24 19.34
C PRO A 128 11.73 10.83 18.74
N LEU A 129 12.91 10.47 18.24
CA LEU A 129 13.24 9.11 17.81
C LEU A 129 14.29 8.52 18.76
N PRO A 130 14.24 7.23 19.07
CA PRO A 130 15.32 6.54 19.76
C PRO A 130 16.63 6.70 18.99
N LYS A 131 17.74 6.98 19.70
CA LYS A 131 19.07 7.19 19.07
C LYS A 131 19.48 6.06 18.14
N VAL A 132 19.22 4.81 18.52
CA VAL A 132 19.52 3.62 17.71
C VAL A 132 18.84 3.68 16.33
N ILE A 133 17.62 4.20 16.24
CA ILE A 133 16.89 4.33 14.97
C ILE A 133 17.52 5.41 14.12
N ILE A 134 17.90 6.55 14.71
CA ILE A 134 18.57 7.66 14.01
C ILE A 134 19.90 7.18 13.41
N GLU A 135 20.73 6.53 14.21
CA GLU A 135 22.03 5.98 13.80
C GLU A 135 21.86 4.95 12.67
N THR A 136 20.86 4.08 12.75
CA THR A 136 20.54 3.11 11.69
C THR A 136 20.15 3.79 10.38
N LEU A 137 19.32 4.84 10.45
CA LEU A 137 18.89 5.61 9.27
C LEU A 137 20.09 6.35 8.64
N GLU A 138 20.97 6.94 9.44
CA GLU A 138 22.19 7.63 8.98
C GLU A 138 23.13 6.64 8.28
N GLN A 139 23.33 5.44 8.85
CA GLN A 139 24.15 4.40 8.22
C GLN A 139 23.56 3.91 6.88
N LEU A 140 22.24 3.77 6.80
CA LEU A 140 21.59 3.37 5.54
C LEU A 140 21.69 4.46 4.48
N LYS A 141 21.57 5.74 4.87
CA LYS A 141 21.76 6.88 3.95
C LYS A 141 23.19 6.99 3.45
N SER A 142 24.17 6.81 4.31
CA SER A 142 25.59 6.88 3.94
C SER A 142 26.02 5.76 2.98
N LYS A 143 25.43 4.56 3.10
CA LYS A 143 25.68 3.45 2.17
C LYS A 143 25.04 3.65 0.79
N ASN A 144 23.93 4.37 0.72
CA ASN A 144 23.22 4.63 -0.54
C ASN A 144 23.62 5.96 -1.22
N GLY A 145 24.38 6.81 -0.55
CA GLY A 145 24.86 8.09 -1.06
C GLY A 145 26.31 8.09 -1.56
N GLY A 146 26.91 6.93 -1.70
CA GLY A 146 28.30 6.74 -2.16
C GLY A 146 28.39 6.28 -3.60
N GLU A 147 27.75 7.02 -4.53
CA GLU A 147 28.08 7.07 -5.97
C GLU A 147 27.93 8.51 -6.48
#